data_444309d8b6b564f38172d86f92276685
#
_entry.id   444309d8b6b564f38172d86f92276685
#
_cell.length_a   1.000
_cell.length_b   1.000
_cell.length_c   1.000
_cell.angle_alpha   90.00
_cell.angle_beta   90.00
_cell.angle_gamma   90.00
#
_symmetry.space_group_name_H-M   'P 1'
#
loop_
_entity.id
_entity.type
_entity.pdbx_description
1 polymer ?
#
loop_
_entity_poly.entity_id
_entity_poly.type
_entity_poly.pdbx_seq_one_letter_code
_entity_poly.pdbx_strand_id
1 'polypeptide(L)'
;TDVANKSKRPIMISFNGGPGSGSLWMHMAYTGPMVLNIDKEGFPVQPYGVKSNPYSVLDVADIVYVNPVNTGYSRIVDRRVKRETFFGINADIKYLAEWINTFIQRNNRWESPKYLIGESYGTVRVAGLALALQNRQWMYLNGVILVSPTELGIDSSRPDADGRTGPLGAALRLSLIHI
;
A
#
# COMPACT_ATOMS: atom_id res chain seq x y z
N THR A 1 -1.10 11.00 19.96
CA THR A 1 -1.36 9.99 20.99
C THR A 1 -0.02 9.45 21.47
N ASP A 2 0.30 9.69 22.76
CA ASP A 2 1.46 9.08 23.41
C ASP A 2 1.23 7.58 23.54
N VAL A 3 1.70 6.84 22.54
CA VAL A 3 1.69 5.39 22.61
C VAL A 3 2.97 4.96 23.35
N ALA A 4 2.80 4.46 24.54
CA ALA A 4 3.89 4.06 25.44
C ALA A 4 4.85 3.01 24.82
N ASN A 5 4.41 2.26 23.82
CA ASN A 5 5.25 1.28 23.14
C ASN A 5 4.98 1.28 21.61
N LYS A 6 5.67 2.16 20.91
CA LYS A 6 5.55 2.31 19.44
C LYS A 6 5.92 1.03 18.68
N SER A 7 6.86 0.23 19.18
CA SER A 7 7.31 -0.98 18.49
C SER A 7 6.23 -2.07 18.45
N LYS A 8 5.33 -2.10 19.40
CA LYS A 8 4.22 -3.08 19.45
C LYS A 8 2.96 -2.62 18.71
N ARG A 9 2.85 -1.32 18.39
CA ARG A 9 1.70 -0.80 17.66
C ARG A 9 1.75 -1.25 16.21
N PRO A 10 0.64 -1.73 15.61
CA PRO A 10 0.60 -2.09 14.20
C PRO A 10 0.99 -0.92 13.30
N ILE A 11 1.64 -1.22 12.17
CA ILE A 11 1.95 -0.26 11.12
C ILE A 11 1.34 -0.73 9.80
N MET A 12 0.61 0.16 9.16
CA MET A 12 -0.06 -0.07 7.88
C MET A 12 0.58 0.82 6.81
N ILE A 13 1.04 0.21 5.72
CA ILE A 13 1.63 0.93 4.58
C ILE A 13 0.60 0.94 3.46
N SER A 14 0.23 2.14 3.02
CA SER A 14 -0.93 2.41 2.17
C SER A 14 -0.52 2.95 0.80
N PHE A 15 -1.15 2.40 -0.24
CA PHE A 15 -0.93 2.78 -1.64
C PHE A 15 -2.25 3.00 -2.37
N ASN A 16 -2.35 4.10 -3.13
CA ASN A 16 -3.34 4.22 -4.19
C ASN A 16 -2.90 3.51 -5.47
N GLY A 17 -3.83 3.43 -6.39
CA GLY A 17 -3.65 2.82 -7.69
C GLY A 17 -3.16 3.75 -8.79
N GLY A 18 -3.69 3.59 -9.94
CA GLY A 18 -3.38 4.31 -11.17
C GLY A 18 -2.65 3.48 -12.21
N PRO A 19 -1.33 3.28 -12.16
CA PRO A 19 -0.32 3.36 -11.07
C PRO A 19 0.22 4.75 -10.71
N GLY A 20 -0.20 5.80 -11.38
CA GLY A 20 0.33 7.17 -11.24
C GLY A 20 -0.29 8.02 -10.13
N SER A 21 -1.21 7.51 -9.34
CA SER A 21 -1.84 8.26 -8.25
C SER A 21 -0.97 8.27 -6.99
N GLY A 22 -0.87 9.44 -6.35
CA GLY A 22 -0.37 9.54 -4.99
C GLY A 22 -1.40 9.00 -3.98
N SER A 23 -0.97 8.72 -2.76
CA SER A 23 -1.83 8.12 -1.72
C SER A 23 -2.83 9.09 -1.07
N LEU A 24 -3.16 10.18 -1.75
CA LEU A 24 -4.09 11.21 -1.27
C LEU A 24 -5.49 10.64 -1.03
N TRP A 25 -6.01 9.82 -1.96
CA TRP A 25 -7.36 9.26 -1.83
C TRP A 25 -7.45 8.28 -0.68
N MET A 26 -6.47 7.41 -0.50
CA MET A 26 -6.40 6.52 0.66
C MET A 26 -6.36 7.29 1.97
N HIS A 27 -5.71 8.46 1.99
CA HIS A 27 -5.65 9.34 3.15
C HIS A 27 -6.97 10.07 3.38
N MET A 28 -7.45 10.84 2.38
CA MET A 28 -8.52 11.81 2.55
C MET A 28 -9.92 11.27 2.25
N ALA A 29 -10.04 10.05 1.73
CA ALA A 29 -11.34 9.46 1.43
C ALA A 29 -11.62 8.16 2.20
N TYR A 30 -10.60 7.51 2.77
CA TYR A 30 -10.77 6.18 3.38
C TYR A 30 -10.29 6.10 4.85
N THR A 31 -8.97 6.08 5.05
CA THR A 31 -8.38 5.60 6.31
C THR A 31 -7.83 6.68 7.21
N GLY A 32 -7.69 7.91 6.70
CA GLY A 32 -7.17 9.04 7.48
C GLY A 32 -8.11 9.53 8.58
N PRO A 33 -7.63 10.38 9.48
CA PRO A 33 -8.43 10.92 10.59
C PRO A 33 -9.48 11.94 10.13
N MET A 34 -9.26 12.53 8.97
CA MET A 34 -10.17 13.46 8.31
C MET A 34 -10.53 12.95 6.92
N VAL A 35 -11.77 13.11 6.53
CA VAL A 35 -12.24 12.76 5.19
C VAL A 35 -12.92 13.95 4.53
N LEU A 36 -12.92 13.94 3.20
CA LEU A 36 -13.63 14.95 2.41
C LEU A 36 -15.12 14.99 2.79
N ASN A 37 -15.69 16.19 2.83
CA ASN A 37 -17.13 16.36 3.04
C ASN A 37 -17.87 16.13 1.73
N ILE A 38 -18.22 14.86 1.50
CA ILE A 38 -18.95 14.39 0.32
C ILE A 38 -20.24 13.69 0.77
N ASP A 39 -21.24 13.64 -0.11
CA ASP A 39 -22.47 12.85 0.07
C ASP A 39 -22.24 11.35 -0.25
N LYS A 40 -23.31 10.59 -0.23
CA LYS A 40 -23.28 9.15 -0.52
C LYS A 40 -22.94 8.83 -1.98
N GLU A 41 -23.25 9.74 -2.87
CA GLU A 41 -23.01 9.67 -4.30
C GLU A 41 -21.59 10.14 -4.68
N GLY A 42 -20.85 10.70 -3.70
CA GLY A 42 -19.47 11.17 -3.89
C GLY A 42 -19.35 12.64 -4.30
N PHE A 43 -20.44 13.42 -4.27
CA PHE A 43 -20.40 14.84 -4.60
C PHE A 43 -20.02 15.72 -3.40
N PRO A 44 -19.25 16.79 -3.63
CA PRO A 44 -18.89 17.72 -2.57
C PRO A 44 -20.12 18.40 -1.96
N VAL A 45 -20.19 18.42 -0.63
CA VAL A 45 -21.28 19.06 0.14
C VAL A 45 -20.76 20.34 0.80
N GLN A 46 -21.56 21.40 0.76
CA GLN A 46 -21.23 22.64 1.49
C GLN A 46 -21.47 22.48 3.01
N PRO A 47 -20.62 23.12 3.84
CA PRO A 47 -19.38 23.81 3.46
C PRO A 47 -18.33 22.85 2.95
N TYR A 48 -17.68 23.22 1.84
CA TYR A 48 -16.60 22.41 1.27
C TYR A 48 -15.45 22.31 2.25
N GLY A 49 -14.86 21.12 2.35
CA GLY A 49 -13.74 20.89 3.27
C GLY A 49 -13.64 19.44 3.71
N VAL A 50 -13.15 19.27 4.90
CA VAL A 50 -12.96 17.95 5.51
C VAL A 50 -13.76 17.85 6.82
N LYS A 51 -14.16 16.64 7.16
CA LYS A 51 -14.83 16.30 8.42
C LYS A 51 -14.08 15.17 9.12
N SER A 52 -14.31 15.02 10.40
CA SER A 52 -13.76 13.90 11.17
C SER A 52 -14.20 12.56 10.58
N ASN A 53 -13.26 11.62 10.48
CA ASN A 53 -13.52 10.26 10.03
C ASN A 53 -13.74 9.33 11.22
N PRO A 54 -14.97 8.91 11.51
CA PRO A 54 -15.26 7.98 12.63
C PRO A 54 -14.73 6.56 12.37
N TYR A 55 -14.31 6.27 11.13
CA TYR A 55 -13.78 4.96 10.72
C TYR A 55 -12.27 5.00 10.47
N SER A 56 -11.58 6.01 11.01
CA SER A 56 -10.13 6.09 10.86
C SER A 56 -9.45 4.90 11.52
N VAL A 57 -8.48 4.31 10.83
CA VAL A 57 -7.68 3.19 11.37
C VAL A 57 -6.58 3.68 12.32
N LEU A 58 -6.44 5.00 12.52
CA LEU A 58 -5.47 5.56 13.48
C LEU A 58 -5.75 5.18 14.93
N ASP A 59 -6.93 4.70 15.25
CA ASP A 59 -7.23 4.19 16.59
C ASP A 59 -6.46 2.91 16.92
N VAL A 60 -6.18 2.09 15.89
CA VAL A 60 -5.60 0.75 16.05
C VAL A 60 -4.22 0.60 15.43
N ALA A 61 -3.83 1.43 14.47
CA ALA A 61 -2.57 1.33 13.74
C ALA A 61 -1.97 2.70 13.40
N ASP A 62 -0.66 2.76 13.22
CA ASP A 62 -0.02 3.88 12.52
C ASP A 62 -0.11 3.65 11.01
N ILE A 63 -0.32 4.73 10.24
CA ILE A 63 -0.47 4.63 8.80
C ILE A 63 0.65 5.40 8.11
N VAL A 64 1.21 4.79 7.08
CA VAL A 64 2.22 5.38 6.20
C VAL A 64 1.63 5.47 4.80
N TYR A 65 1.27 6.67 4.36
CA TYR A 65 0.78 6.93 3.01
C TYR A 65 1.96 7.15 2.08
N VAL A 66 2.18 6.22 1.17
CA VAL A 66 3.34 6.25 0.29
C VAL A 66 2.96 6.84 -1.07
N ASN A 67 3.71 7.83 -1.50
CA ASN A 67 3.68 8.31 -2.88
C ASN A 67 4.82 7.66 -3.65
N PRO A 68 4.57 6.64 -4.47
CA PRO A 68 5.58 6.06 -5.36
C PRO A 68 6.26 7.11 -6.23
N VAL A 69 7.42 6.79 -6.79
CA VAL A 69 8.20 7.71 -7.63
C VAL A 69 7.32 8.32 -8.74
N ASN A 70 7.43 9.63 -8.92
CA ASN A 70 6.64 10.47 -9.83
C ASN A 70 5.13 10.51 -9.54
N THR A 71 4.71 10.15 -8.33
CA THR A 71 3.35 10.41 -7.85
C THR A 71 3.38 11.41 -6.70
N GLY A 72 2.27 12.11 -6.47
CA GLY A 72 2.20 13.13 -5.44
C GLY A 72 3.39 14.11 -5.52
N TYR A 73 4.17 14.20 -4.45
CA TYR A 73 5.37 15.05 -4.38
C TYR A 73 6.68 14.29 -4.63
N SER A 74 6.64 12.97 -4.81
CA SER A 74 7.82 12.15 -5.05
C SER A 74 8.37 12.35 -6.46
N ARG A 75 9.67 12.59 -6.59
CA ARG A 75 10.34 12.86 -7.87
C ARG A 75 11.68 12.14 -7.95
N ILE A 76 12.11 11.82 -9.17
CA ILE A 76 13.49 11.44 -9.44
C ILE A 76 14.33 12.71 -9.38
N VAL A 77 15.22 12.81 -8.40
CA VAL A 77 16.06 14.02 -8.20
C VAL A 77 17.37 13.93 -8.96
N ASP A 78 17.94 12.74 -9.14
CA ASP A 78 19.16 12.55 -9.91
C ASP A 78 18.85 12.30 -11.40
N ARG A 79 19.20 13.25 -12.26
CA ARG A 79 18.96 13.18 -13.71
C ARG A 79 19.68 12.02 -14.42
N ARG A 80 20.66 11.40 -13.77
CA ARG A 80 21.39 10.25 -14.30
C ARG A 80 20.62 8.94 -14.13
N VAL A 81 19.64 8.93 -13.21
CA VAL A 81 18.82 7.75 -12.94
C VAL A 81 17.75 7.62 -14.01
N LYS A 82 17.75 6.50 -14.69
CA LYS A 82 16.78 6.21 -15.76
C LYS A 82 15.40 5.92 -15.18
N ARG A 83 14.35 6.30 -15.90
CA ARG A 83 12.97 6.06 -15.49
C ARG A 83 12.66 4.58 -15.31
N GLU A 84 13.20 3.73 -16.16
CA GLU A 84 13.01 2.27 -16.14
C GLU A 84 13.45 1.62 -14.83
N THR A 85 14.28 2.32 -14.05
CA THR A 85 14.66 1.89 -12.68
C THR A 85 13.45 1.77 -11.75
N PHE A 86 12.40 2.54 -11.98
CA PHE A 86 11.23 2.64 -11.10
C PHE A 86 9.91 2.22 -11.76
N PHE A 87 9.87 2.16 -13.10
CA PHE A 87 8.63 1.91 -13.82
C PHE A 87 8.57 0.50 -14.39
N GLY A 88 7.39 -0.08 -14.35
CA GLY A 88 7.12 -1.49 -14.61
C GLY A 88 6.91 -2.25 -13.29
N ILE A 89 6.07 -3.28 -13.32
CA ILE A 89 5.61 -4.00 -12.11
C ILE A 89 6.79 -4.46 -11.25
N ASN A 90 7.76 -5.13 -11.85
CA ASN A 90 8.90 -5.67 -11.09
C ASN A 90 9.82 -4.59 -10.53
N ALA A 91 10.04 -3.50 -11.27
CA ALA A 91 10.85 -2.38 -10.84
C ALA A 91 10.17 -1.63 -9.68
N ASP A 92 8.87 -1.38 -9.80
CA ASP A 92 8.03 -0.75 -8.77
C ASP A 92 8.07 -1.55 -7.46
N ILE A 93 7.83 -2.84 -7.53
CA ILE A 93 7.89 -3.74 -6.37
C ILE A 93 9.29 -3.76 -5.74
N LYS A 94 10.34 -3.83 -6.57
CA LYS A 94 11.72 -3.94 -6.08
C LYS A 94 12.12 -2.74 -5.23
N TYR A 95 12.01 -1.52 -5.78
CA TYR A 95 12.48 -0.35 -5.05
C TYR A 95 11.59 -0.01 -3.84
N LEU A 96 10.28 -0.28 -3.94
CA LEU A 96 9.38 -0.09 -2.81
C LEU A 96 9.64 -1.09 -1.68
N ALA A 97 9.98 -2.34 -1.98
CA ALA A 97 10.37 -3.30 -0.94
C ALA A 97 11.65 -2.86 -0.21
N GLU A 98 12.65 -2.36 -0.94
CA GLU A 98 13.88 -1.80 -0.37
C GLU A 98 13.59 -0.55 0.48
N TRP A 99 12.71 0.33 -0.01
CA TRP A 99 12.27 1.51 0.72
C TRP A 99 11.54 1.15 2.01
N ILE A 100 10.58 0.22 1.95
CA ILE A 100 9.84 -0.25 3.13
C ILE A 100 10.79 -0.80 4.19
N ASN A 101 11.72 -1.67 3.78
CA ASN A 101 12.71 -2.23 4.70
C ASN A 101 13.52 -1.12 5.38
N THR A 102 14.02 -0.16 4.60
CA THR A 102 14.75 1.00 5.13
C THR A 102 13.90 1.83 6.08
N PHE A 103 12.65 2.08 5.73
CA PHE A 103 11.70 2.84 6.56
C PHE A 103 11.46 2.16 7.90
N ILE A 104 11.17 0.87 7.88
CA ILE A 104 10.88 0.07 9.08
C ILE A 104 12.09 0.05 10.02
N GLN A 105 13.30 -0.12 9.49
CA GLN A 105 14.53 -0.12 10.28
C GLN A 105 14.82 1.27 10.89
N ARG A 106 14.77 2.32 10.08
CA ARG A 106 15.05 3.69 10.55
C ARG A 106 14.09 4.20 11.62
N ASN A 107 12.86 3.69 11.61
CA ASN A 107 11.84 4.07 12.58
C ASN A 107 11.71 3.09 13.75
N ASN A 108 12.60 2.10 13.86
CA ASN A 108 12.58 1.07 14.89
C ASN A 108 11.23 0.33 14.98
N ARG A 109 10.66 -0.04 13.81
CA ARG A 109 9.35 -0.67 13.70
C ARG A 109 9.43 -2.15 13.28
N TRP A 110 10.59 -2.80 13.46
CA TRP A 110 10.78 -4.18 13.05
C TRP A 110 9.87 -5.16 13.79
N GLU A 111 9.65 -4.94 15.09
CA GLU A 111 8.76 -5.75 15.92
C GLU A 111 7.27 -5.44 15.74
N SER A 112 6.94 -4.31 15.11
CA SER A 112 5.54 -3.94 14.87
C SER A 112 4.83 -4.94 13.98
N PRO A 113 3.58 -5.32 14.27
CA PRO A 113 2.73 -6.00 13.30
C PRO A 113 2.60 -5.15 12.03
N LYS A 114 2.80 -5.76 10.86
CA LYS A 114 2.91 -5.05 9.58
C LYS A 114 1.78 -5.43 8.65
N TYR A 115 1.14 -4.42 8.10
CA TYR A 115 0.04 -4.56 7.16
C TYR A 115 0.31 -3.74 5.90
N LEU A 116 -0.13 -4.26 4.75
CA LEU A 116 -0.18 -3.51 3.50
C LEU A 116 -1.64 -3.29 3.11
N ILE A 117 -1.94 -2.11 2.59
CA ILE A 117 -3.25 -1.83 1.99
C ILE A 117 -3.04 -1.16 0.63
N GLY A 118 -3.75 -1.65 -0.38
CA GLY A 118 -3.70 -1.12 -1.73
C GLY A 118 -5.08 -1.00 -2.35
N GLU A 119 -5.30 0.07 -3.09
CA GLU A 119 -6.52 0.33 -3.84
C GLU A 119 -6.23 0.25 -5.33
N SER A 120 -7.15 -0.37 -6.12
CA SER A 120 -7.05 -0.50 -7.57
C SER A 120 -5.72 -1.15 -8.00
N TYR A 121 -4.89 -0.51 -8.86
CA TYR A 121 -3.52 -0.98 -9.16
C TYR A 121 -2.67 -1.16 -7.89
N GLY A 122 -2.94 -0.43 -6.82
CA GLY A 122 -2.28 -0.63 -5.52
C GLY A 122 -2.42 -2.04 -4.99
N THR A 123 -3.45 -2.80 -5.40
CA THR A 123 -3.62 -4.20 -5.03
C THR A 123 -2.57 -5.11 -5.67
N VAL A 124 -2.25 -4.88 -6.94
CA VAL A 124 -1.14 -5.57 -7.63
C VAL A 124 0.19 -5.26 -6.95
N ARG A 125 0.39 -3.97 -6.60
CA ARG A 125 1.59 -3.52 -5.89
C ARG A 125 1.74 -4.22 -4.54
N VAL A 126 0.73 -4.21 -3.68
CA VAL A 126 0.84 -4.82 -2.34
C VAL A 126 0.94 -6.34 -2.39
N ALA A 127 0.33 -6.99 -3.39
CA ALA A 127 0.49 -8.42 -3.64
C ALA A 127 1.96 -8.77 -3.94
N GLY A 128 2.57 -8.05 -4.88
CA GLY A 128 3.97 -8.24 -5.23
C GLY A 128 4.92 -7.87 -4.09
N LEU A 129 4.60 -6.80 -3.35
CA LEU A 129 5.37 -6.40 -2.17
C LEU A 129 5.32 -7.43 -1.07
N ALA A 130 4.17 -8.08 -0.82
CA ALA A 130 4.06 -9.13 0.18
C ALA A 130 5.06 -10.25 -0.10
N LEU A 131 5.13 -10.70 -1.36
CA LEU A 131 6.09 -11.73 -1.77
C LEU A 131 7.54 -11.23 -1.68
N ALA A 132 7.82 -10.01 -2.16
CA ALA A 132 9.17 -9.46 -2.19
C ALA A 132 9.72 -9.20 -0.79
N LEU A 133 8.90 -8.70 0.13
CA LEU A 133 9.30 -8.45 1.52
C LEU A 133 9.63 -9.75 2.25
N GLN A 134 8.81 -10.79 2.07
CA GLN A 134 9.07 -12.09 2.67
C GLN A 134 10.33 -12.75 2.12
N ASN A 135 10.46 -12.83 0.79
CA ASN A 135 11.52 -13.62 0.16
C ASN A 135 12.88 -12.91 0.11
N ARG A 136 12.88 -11.56 0.05
CA ARG A 136 14.13 -10.79 -0.12
C ARG A 136 14.55 -10.03 1.11
N GLN A 137 13.60 -9.67 1.99
CA GLN A 137 13.85 -8.83 3.15
C GLN A 137 13.61 -9.56 4.48
N TRP A 138 13.17 -10.82 4.42
CA TRP A 138 12.80 -11.61 5.61
C TRP A 138 11.78 -10.89 6.51
N MET A 139 10.98 -10.02 5.90
CA MET A 139 9.97 -9.25 6.58
C MET A 139 8.60 -9.90 6.38
N TYR A 140 8.09 -10.51 7.42
CA TYR A 140 6.78 -11.15 7.42
C TYR A 140 5.69 -10.13 7.71
N LEU A 141 4.57 -10.25 6.99
CA LEU A 141 3.40 -9.41 7.14
C LEU A 141 2.33 -10.13 7.96
N ASN A 142 1.56 -9.35 8.72
CA ASN A 142 0.41 -9.82 9.47
C ASN A 142 -0.88 -9.79 8.65
N GLY A 143 -0.91 -9.01 7.56
CA GLY A 143 -2.04 -8.98 6.65
C GLY A 143 -1.84 -8.09 5.43
N VAL A 144 -2.66 -8.34 4.41
CA VAL A 144 -2.75 -7.55 3.19
C VAL A 144 -4.22 -7.25 2.92
N ILE A 145 -4.54 -5.97 2.69
CA ILE A 145 -5.89 -5.50 2.43
C ILE A 145 -5.96 -5.03 0.98
N LEU A 146 -6.85 -5.63 0.20
CA LEU A 146 -7.06 -5.33 -1.21
C LEU A 146 -8.40 -4.60 -1.38
N VAL A 147 -8.34 -3.33 -1.75
CA VAL A 147 -9.51 -2.48 -1.98
C VAL A 147 -9.75 -2.35 -3.47
N SER A 148 -10.92 -2.78 -3.94
CA SER A 148 -11.29 -2.76 -5.36
C SER A 148 -10.19 -3.29 -6.27
N PRO A 149 -9.81 -4.57 -6.14
CA PRO A 149 -8.72 -5.15 -6.90
C PRO A 149 -8.97 -5.07 -8.40
N THR A 150 -7.94 -4.73 -9.17
CA THR A 150 -7.96 -4.73 -10.62
C THR A 150 -7.30 -5.99 -11.17
N GLU A 151 -8.04 -6.67 -12.04
CA GLU A 151 -7.50 -7.71 -12.90
C GLU A 151 -6.87 -7.03 -14.13
N LEU A 152 -5.59 -6.72 -14.10
CA LEU A 152 -4.88 -6.10 -15.22
C LEU A 152 -4.72 -7.06 -16.44
N GLY A 153 -5.80 -7.77 -16.83
CA GLY A 153 -5.75 -8.81 -17.86
C GLY A 153 -4.88 -10.01 -17.48
N ILE A 154 -4.51 -10.10 -16.21
CA ILE A 154 -3.84 -11.27 -15.65
C ILE A 154 -4.94 -12.27 -15.37
N ASP A 155 -5.09 -13.24 -16.26
CA ASP A 155 -5.95 -14.40 -16.03
C ASP A 155 -5.41 -15.14 -14.81
N SER A 156 -6.05 -14.91 -13.66
CA SER A 156 -5.69 -15.53 -12.39
C SER A 156 -5.89 -17.05 -12.41
N SER A 157 -6.55 -17.57 -13.44
CA SER A 157 -6.77 -19.00 -13.66
C SER A 157 -5.66 -19.67 -14.48
N ARG A 158 -4.83 -18.89 -15.18
CA ARG A 158 -3.68 -19.44 -15.93
C ARG A 158 -2.44 -19.51 -15.05
N PRO A 159 -1.91 -20.72 -14.80
CA PRO A 159 -0.56 -20.84 -14.26
C PRO A 159 0.43 -20.20 -15.26
N ASP A 160 1.44 -19.50 -14.76
CA ASP A 160 2.58 -19.13 -15.57
C ASP A 160 3.30 -20.40 -16.11
N ALA A 161 4.28 -20.21 -17.00
CA ALA A 161 5.00 -21.31 -17.64
C ALA A 161 5.64 -22.30 -16.63
N ASP A 162 5.79 -21.90 -15.38
CA ASP A 162 6.33 -22.71 -14.28
C ASP A 162 5.24 -23.36 -13.41
N GLY A 163 3.97 -23.29 -13.81
CA GLY A 163 2.84 -23.85 -13.05
C GLY A 163 2.47 -23.08 -11.80
N ARG A 164 2.99 -21.85 -11.64
CA ARG A 164 2.72 -20.97 -10.50
C ARG A 164 1.60 -19.99 -10.84
N THR A 165 0.72 -19.74 -9.89
CA THR A 165 -0.27 -18.67 -10.03
C THR A 165 0.45 -17.31 -9.96
N GLY A 166 0.11 -16.41 -10.88
CA GLY A 166 0.69 -15.05 -10.90
C GLY A 166 0.53 -14.29 -9.56
N PRO A 167 1.16 -13.11 -9.43
CA PRO A 167 1.24 -12.36 -8.16
C PRO A 167 -0.11 -12.13 -7.49
N LEU A 168 -1.19 -11.96 -8.26
CA LEU A 168 -2.54 -11.77 -7.75
C LEU A 168 -3.11 -13.07 -7.13
N GLY A 169 -2.88 -14.21 -7.77
CA GLY A 169 -3.30 -15.51 -7.26
C GLY A 169 -2.58 -15.90 -5.97
N ALA A 170 -1.31 -15.54 -5.84
CA ALA A 170 -0.54 -15.70 -4.61
C ALA A 170 -1.08 -14.82 -3.47
N ALA A 171 -1.45 -13.57 -3.75
CA ALA A 171 -2.00 -12.64 -2.77
C ALA A 171 -3.40 -13.05 -2.30
N LEU A 172 -4.26 -13.51 -3.21
CA LEU A 172 -5.60 -14.01 -2.86
C LEU A 172 -5.51 -15.25 -1.97
N ARG A 173 -4.54 -16.12 -2.19
CA ARG A 173 -4.28 -17.26 -1.29
C ARG A 173 -3.79 -16.82 0.09
N LEU A 174 -2.95 -15.81 0.16
CA LEU A 174 -2.47 -15.25 1.43
C LEU A 174 -3.61 -14.56 2.20
N SER A 175 -4.53 -13.88 1.54
CA SER A 175 -5.67 -13.24 2.19
C SER A 175 -6.72 -14.24 2.70
N LEU A 176 -6.83 -15.42 2.09
CA LEU A 176 -7.73 -16.50 2.53
C LEU A 176 -7.16 -17.33 3.68
N ILE A 177 -5.87 -17.26 3.95
CA ILE A 177 -5.20 -18.01 5.04
C ILE A 177 -5.27 -17.27 6.38
N HIS A 178 -5.64 -15.98 6.39
CA HIS A 178 -5.58 -15.11 7.57
C HIS A 178 -6.92 -14.45 7.95
N ILE A 179 -8.05 -15.08 7.60
CA ILE A 179 -9.38 -14.71 8.11
C ILE A 179 -9.80 -15.65 9.24
#